data_798647901e2acdb69fa609fa86b7b510
#
_entry.id   798647901e2acdb69fa609fa86b7b510
#
_cell.length_a   1.000
_cell.length_b   1.000
_cell.length_c   1.000
_cell.angle_alpha   90.00
_cell.angle_beta   90.00
_cell.angle_gamma   90.00
#
_symmetry.space_group_name_H-M   'P 1'
#
loop_
_entity.id
_entity.type
_entity.pdbx_description
1 polymer ?
#
loop_
_entity_poly.entity_id
_entity_poly.type
_entity_poly.pdbx_seq_one_letter_code
_entity_poly.pdbx_strand_id
1 'polypeptide(L)'
;MGCVTLMHGCVIITMDGEQRVFKEGGIVIEKDQIKAIGHSQQILSDFSHVADQLIDLNGHILLPGLINTHVHSSQQLARGIADDVDLITWLHHRIWPYESNMTEQDSYLSTLLCGIELIHSGVTCFAEAGGQHVSGMATAVQLLGLRACLAQSTMDSGHGLPSSWSALTTHDCIQSQKDNYHKYNNTAQGRIRIWFGIRQIINSTHHLLLQTRDAAAQLKTGIHMNLHNCQHVAEIPYENQLVADVHKVNHGTVTYLDKIEFLQNNLLAAHSVWVDDNEISLLSKAGVKVSHCPAAAMRMLGFAPVKEMLEAGICVSLGTDGAPSNNRMSIVDEMYLASLINKGREVYANGTTDPTALSAETILRMVTVNGAKSVLWDDELGSLEVGKKADIVVVNPSSWSMVPVHDCISNIVYCMRTENVVSVMCNGLWIMKNKKIINVDERARLVRPSQAXXGKASSKLGLTK
;
A
#
# COMPACT_ATOMS: atom_id res chain seq x y z
N MET A 1 -20.75 27.46 5.63
CA MET A 1 -21.01 26.48 4.55
C MET A 1 -19.67 25.91 4.12
N GLY A 2 -19.58 24.63 3.77
CA GLY A 2 -18.34 24.03 3.28
C GLY A 2 -18.08 24.46 1.83
N CYS A 3 -16.81 24.54 1.44
CA CYS A 3 -16.43 24.84 0.06
C CYS A 3 -16.98 23.78 -0.90
N VAL A 4 -17.64 24.22 -1.96
CA VAL A 4 -18.19 23.36 -3.01
C VAL A 4 -17.30 23.48 -4.26
N THR A 5 -16.67 22.38 -4.65
CA THR A 5 -15.83 22.32 -5.86
C THR A 5 -16.55 21.49 -6.91
N LEU A 6 -16.73 22.06 -8.10
CA LEU A 6 -17.29 21.37 -9.26
C LEU A 6 -16.21 21.21 -10.32
N MET A 7 -15.93 19.97 -10.71
CA MET A 7 -15.00 19.62 -11.80
C MET A 7 -15.80 19.05 -12.95
N HIS A 8 -15.49 19.45 -14.20
CA HIS A 8 -16.26 19.03 -15.36
C HIS A 8 -15.40 18.90 -16.62
N GLY A 9 -15.98 18.32 -17.67
CA GLY A 9 -15.37 18.22 -19.00
C GLY A 9 -14.38 17.06 -19.13
N CYS A 10 -14.26 16.21 -18.12
CA CYS A 10 -13.26 15.14 -18.11
C CYS A 10 -13.89 13.76 -18.38
N VAL A 11 -13.02 12.81 -18.68
CA VAL A 11 -13.42 11.39 -18.60
C VAL A 11 -13.41 11.01 -17.12
N ILE A 12 -14.50 10.43 -16.61
CA ILE A 12 -14.54 9.94 -15.24
C ILE A 12 -14.69 8.42 -15.24
N ILE A 13 -13.70 7.72 -14.65
CA ILE A 13 -13.72 6.28 -14.42
C ILE A 13 -14.15 6.08 -12.97
N THR A 14 -15.38 5.63 -12.73
CA THR A 14 -15.95 5.60 -11.38
C THR A 14 -15.45 4.45 -10.53
N MET A 15 -15.15 3.31 -11.13
CA MET A 15 -14.83 2.05 -10.46
C MET A 15 -15.97 1.56 -9.55
N ASP A 16 -17.17 2.03 -9.75
CA ASP A 16 -18.36 1.62 -8.99
C ASP A 16 -18.84 0.21 -9.40
N GLY A 17 -19.89 -0.26 -8.74
CA GLY A 17 -20.47 -1.59 -9.03
C GLY A 17 -20.99 -1.78 -10.44
N GLU A 18 -21.34 -0.68 -11.11
CA GLU A 18 -21.83 -0.67 -12.51
C GLU A 18 -20.70 -0.40 -13.52
N GLN A 19 -19.48 -0.12 -13.03
CA GLN A 19 -18.29 0.17 -13.84
C GLN A 19 -18.52 1.32 -14.83
N ARG A 20 -19.21 2.36 -14.37
CA ARG A 20 -19.57 3.50 -15.23
C ARG A 20 -18.33 4.30 -15.62
N VAL A 21 -18.31 4.70 -16.91
CA VAL A 21 -17.30 5.63 -17.44
C VAL A 21 -18.05 6.76 -18.12
N PHE A 22 -17.92 7.98 -17.61
CA PHE A 22 -18.52 9.17 -18.23
C PHE A 22 -17.46 9.81 -19.13
N LYS A 23 -17.70 9.80 -20.45
CA LYS A 23 -16.77 10.38 -21.44
C LYS A 23 -16.67 11.90 -21.32
N GLU A 24 -17.76 12.53 -20.91
CA GLU A 24 -17.85 13.96 -20.59
C GLU A 24 -18.50 14.07 -19.22
N GLY A 25 -17.69 13.80 -18.18
CA GLY A 25 -18.15 13.71 -16.81
C GLY A 25 -17.99 14.99 -16.03
N GLY A 26 -18.85 15.11 -14.99
CA GLY A 26 -18.76 16.15 -13.98
C GLY A 26 -18.94 15.55 -12.61
N ILE A 27 -18.29 16.16 -11.62
CA ILE A 27 -18.33 15.72 -10.22
C ILE A 27 -18.38 16.94 -9.31
N VAL A 28 -19.20 16.86 -8.25
CA VAL A 28 -19.34 17.91 -7.25
C VAL A 28 -18.82 17.37 -5.91
N ILE A 29 -17.91 18.10 -5.32
CA ILE A 29 -17.36 17.81 -4.01
C ILE A 29 -17.87 18.87 -3.03
N GLU A 30 -18.46 18.41 -1.91
CA GLU A 30 -18.86 19.30 -0.82
C GLU A 30 -18.17 18.83 0.45
N LYS A 31 -17.34 19.68 1.02
CA LYS A 31 -16.46 19.34 2.16
C LYS A 31 -15.53 18.19 1.76
N ASP A 32 -15.69 17.02 2.39
CA ASP A 32 -14.82 15.86 2.16
C ASP A 32 -15.50 14.74 1.36
N GLN A 33 -16.71 15.00 0.82
CA GLN A 33 -17.53 13.96 0.16
C GLN A 33 -17.92 14.31 -1.26
N ILE A 34 -18.17 13.29 -2.05
CA ILE A 34 -18.76 13.40 -3.38
C ILE A 34 -20.27 13.64 -3.20
N LYS A 35 -20.73 14.79 -3.65
CA LYS A 35 -22.13 15.20 -3.56
C LYS A 35 -22.93 14.77 -4.79
N ALA A 36 -22.29 14.82 -5.97
CA ALA A 36 -22.95 14.45 -7.23
C ALA A 36 -21.90 14.02 -8.25
N ILE A 37 -22.28 13.12 -9.16
CA ILE A 37 -21.43 12.66 -10.25
C ILE A 37 -22.33 12.26 -11.43
N GLY A 38 -21.93 12.63 -12.64
CA GLY A 38 -22.75 12.36 -13.83
C GLY A 38 -22.19 13.02 -15.08
N HIS A 39 -23.04 13.22 -16.08
CA HIS A 39 -22.66 13.94 -17.30
C HIS A 39 -22.44 15.42 -17.01
N SER A 40 -21.39 16.01 -17.58
CA SER A 40 -20.99 17.42 -17.35
C SER A 40 -22.15 18.40 -17.51
N GLN A 41 -22.93 18.28 -18.59
CA GLN A 41 -24.00 19.20 -18.86
C GLN A 41 -25.02 19.25 -17.74
N GLN A 42 -25.42 18.07 -17.23
CA GLN A 42 -26.39 17.98 -16.13
C GLN A 42 -25.78 18.54 -14.83
N ILE A 43 -24.54 18.15 -14.52
CA ILE A 43 -23.83 18.58 -13.29
C ILE A 43 -23.67 20.11 -13.30
N LEU A 44 -23.28 20.68 -14.43
CA LEU A 44 -23.16 22.16 -14.58
C LEU A 44 -24.53 22.85 -14.40
N SER A 45 -25.58 22.32 -15.04
CA SER A 45 -26.94 22.88 -14.92
C SER A 45 -27.40 22.91 -13.47
N ASP A 46 -27.15 21.81 -12.73
CA ASP A 46 -27.70 21.63 -11.38
C ASP A 46 -26.88 22.33 -10.30
N PHE A 47 -25.57 22.47 -10.49
CA PHE A 47 -24.68 22.85 -9.38
C PHE A 47 -23.76 24.05 -9.65
N SER A 48 -23.67 24.60 -10.90
CA SER A 48 -22.72 25.69 -11.15
C SER A 48 -23.06 26.94 -10.34
N HIS A 49 -24.32 27.17 -10.03
CA HIS A 49 -24.79 28.36 -9.31
C HIS A 49 -24.44 28.31 -7.80
N VAL A 50 -24.08 27.11 -7.27
CA VAL A 50 -23.69 26.94 -5.85
C VAL A 50 -22.20 26.60 -5.68
N ALA A 51 -21.46 26.44 -6.76
CA ALA A 51 -20.05 26.07 -6.73
C ALA A 51 -19.18 27.28 -6.36
N ASP A 52 -18.35 27.12 -5.33
CA ASP A 52 -17.32 28.11 -4.97
C ASP A 52 -16.14 28.05 -5.93
N GLN A 53 -15.84 26.86 -6.45
CA GLN A 53 -14.79 26.62 -7.44
C GLN A 53 -15.35 25.83 -8.61
N LEU A 54 -15.14 26.34 -9.81
CA LEU A 54 -15.51 25.68 -11.06
C LEU A 54 -14.20 25.36 -11.81
N ILE A 55 -13.93 24.07 -12.03
CA ILE A 55 -12.67 23.61 -12.61
C ILE A 55 -12.96 22.85 -13.90
N ASP A 56 -12.50 23.40 -15.02
CA ASP A 56 -12.57 22.75 -16.33
C ASP A 56 -11.39 21.77 -16.44
N LEU A 57 -11.72 20.48 -16.58
CA LEU A 57 -10.74 19.39 -16.74
C LEU A 57 -10.82 18.77 -18.14
N ASN A 58 -11.22 19.55 -19.12
CA ASN A 58 -11.30 19.08 -20.52
C ASN A 58 -9.99 18.39 -20.92
N GLY A 59 -10.09 17.19 -21.50
CA GLY A 59 -8.94 16.41 -21.94
C GLY A 59 -8.25 15.61 -20.82
N HIS A 60 -8.73 15.68 -19.60
CA HIS A 60 -8.16 14.91 -18.46
C HIS A 60 -9.01 13.68 -18.16
N ILE A 61 -8.39 12.74 -17.42
CA ILE A 61 -9.07 11.56 -16.88
C ILE A 61 -9.08 11.69 -15.35
N LEU A 62 -10.22 11.40 -14.76
CA LEU A 62 -10.45 11.47 -13.33
C LEU A 62 -10.80 10.07 -12.82
N LEU A 63 -10.13 9.62 -11.77
CA LEU A 63 -10.35 8.30 -11.20
C LEU A 63 -10.23 8.35 -9.67
N PRO A 64 -10.68 7.29 -8.96
CA PRO A 64 -10.53 7.25 -7.50
C PRO A 64 -9.08 7.35 -7.08
N GLY A 65 -8.84 7.90 -5.91
CA GLY A 65 -7.52 7.90 -5.29
C GLY A 65 -6.95 6.48 -5.25
N LEU A 66 -5.71 6.32 -5.69
CA LEU A 66 -5.06 5.01 -5.70
C LEU A 66 -4.65 4.61 -4.29
N ILE A 67 -4.71 3.32 -4.01
CA ILE A 67 -4.44 2.78 -2.67
C ILE A 67 -3.26 1.81 -2.75
N ASN A 68 -2.23 2.08 -1.97
CA ASN A 68 -1.03 1.25 -1.87
C ASN A 68 -1.13 0.44 -0.57
N THR A 69 -1.38 -0.85 -0.67
CA THR A 69 -1.75 -1.68 0.48
C THR A 69 -0.57 -2.30 1.23
N HIS A 70 0.66 -2.00 0.81
CA HIS A 70 1.84 -2.51 1.54
C HIS A 70 3.03 -1.58 1.30
N VAL A 71 3.41 -0.83 2.32
CA VAL A 71 4.50 0.15 2.28
C VAL A 71 5.30 0.06 3.59
N HIS A 72 6.62 0.08 3.49
CA HIS A 72 7.49 0.38 4.63
C HIS A 72 7.96 1.82 4.49
N SER A 73 7.13 2.77 4.89
CA SER A 73 7.40 4.21 4.69
C SER A 73 8.62 4.68 5.47
N SER A 74 8.90 4.03 6.61
CA SER A 74 10.09 4.31 7.42
C SER A 74 11.39 3.84 6.75
N GLN A 75 11.32 3.04 5.68
CA GLN A 75 12.51 2.53 4.98
C GLN A 75 12.95 3.41 3.79
N GLN A 76 12.29 4.54 3.54
CA GLN A 76 12.59 5.38 2.36
C GLN A 76 14.04 5.85 2.32
N LEU A 77 14.62 6.17 3.48
CA LEU A 77 16.01 6.63 3.57
C LEU A 77 17.03 5.50 3.30
N ALA A 78 16.55 4.24 3.22
CA ALA A 78 17.35 3.06 2.95
C ALA A 78 17.36 2.68 1.47
N ARG A 79 16.85 3.53 0.57
CA ARG A 79 16.85 3.25 -0.87
C ARG A 79 18.27 2.94 -1.36
N GLY A 80 18.45 1.82 -2.06
CA GLY A 80 19.70 1.43 -2.69
C GLY A 80 20.74 0.82 -1.76
N ILE A 81 20.45 0.61 -0.46
CA ILE A 81 21.44 0.04 0.46
C ILE A 81 21.44 -1.50 0.47
N ALA A 82 20.44 -2.12 -0.14
CA ALA A 82 20.22 -3.55 -0.02
C ALA A 82 19.90 -4.21 -1.36
N ASP A 83 20.46 -3.70 -2.44
CA ASP A 83 20.27 -4.26 -3.78
C ASP A 83 21.17 -5.48 -3.97
N ASP A 84 20.66 -6.45 -4.75
CA ASP A 84 21.41 -7.61 -5.27
C ASP A 84 22.00 -8.49 -4.15
N VAL A 85 21.26 -8.66 -3.06
CA VAL A 85 21.59 -9.58 -1.96
C VAL A 85 20.40 -10.51 -1.69
N ASP A 86 20.70 -11.69 -1.12
CA ASP A 86 19.66 -12.64 -0.71
C ASP A 86 18.86 -12.08 0.50
N LEU A 87 17.69 -12.65 0.73
CA LEU A 87 16.75 -12.16 1.74
C LEU A 87 17.34 -12.15 3.17
N ILE A 88 18.12 -13.14 3.54
CA ILE A 88 18.71 -13.23 4.90
C ILE A 88 19.77 -12.14 5.08
N THR A 89 20.64 -11.96 4.09
CA THR A 89 21.61 -10.85 4.07
C THR A 89 20.87 -9.51 4.11
N TRP A 90 19.80 -9.39 3.30
CA TRP A 90 18.94 -8.20 3.25
C TRP A 90 18.41 -7.85 4.65
N LEU A 91 17.81 -8.83 5.36
CA LEU A 91 17.23 -8.62 6.69
C LEU A 91 18.32 -8.34 7.73
N HIS A 92 19.26 -9.28 7.92
CA HIS A 92 20.17 -9.28 9.07
C HIS A 92 21.28 -8.24 8.96
N HIS A 93 21.77 -7.99 7.73
CA HIS A 93 22.96 -7.15 7.52
C HIS A 93 22.65 -5.78 6.93
N ARG A 94 21.38 -5.52 6.51
CA ARG A 94 20.99 -4.23 5.95
C ARG A 94 19.81 -3.61 6.70
N ILE A 95 18.67 -4.28 6.72
CA ILE A 95 17.41 -3.65 7.15
C ILE A 95 17.30 -3.58 8.68
N TRP A 96 17.54 -4.69 9.40
CA TRP A 96 17.44 -4.66 10.86
C TRP A 96 18.44 -3.68 11.51
N PRO A 97 19.74 -3.63 11.08
CA PRO A 97 20.64 -2.58 11.59
C PRO A 97 20.14 -1.18 11.28
N TYR A 98 19.60 -0.95 10.07
CA TYR A 98 19.03 0.35 9.71
C TYR A 98 17.85 0.71 10.62
N GLU A 99 16.85 -0.19 10.71
CA GLU A 99 15.60 0.09 11.45
C GLU A 99 15.83 0.24 12.96
N SER A 100 16.71 -0.58 13.54
CA SER A 100 16.96 -0.55 14.99
C SER A 100 17.70 0.71 15.44
N ASN A 101 18.34 1.41 14.52
CA ASN A 101 19.04 2.66 14.80
C ASN A 101 18.24 3.90 14.42
N MET A 102 17.00 3.74 13.91
CA MET A 102 16.16 4.88 13.55
C MET A 102 15.68 5.64 14.78
N THR A 103 15.60 6.95 14.62
CA THR A 103 14.95 7.83 15.60
C THR A 103 13.55 8.20 15.10
N GLU A 104 12.74 8.78 15.97
CA GLU A 104 11.44 9.33 15.60
C GLU A 104 11.57 10.36 14.45
N GLN A 105 12.63 11.17 14.49
CA GLN A 105 12.89 12.18 13.45
C GLN A 105 13.25 11.51 12.11
N ASP A 106 14.01 10.42 12.12
CA ASP A 106 14.33 9.66 10.90
C ASP A 106 13.05 9.03 10.32
N SER A 107 12.20 8.48 11.17
CA SER A 107 10.92 7.91 10.75
C SER A 107 10.02 8.97 10.11
N TYR A 108 9.95 10.17 10.72
CA TYR A 108 9.22 11.31 10.17
C TYR A 108 9.75 11.70 8.78
N LEU A 109 11.07 11.89 8.65
CA LEU A 109 11.68 12.30 7.38
C LEU A 109 11.51 11.24 6.30
N SER A 110 11.70 9.98 6.68
CA SER A 110 11.53 8.84 5.78
C SER A 110 10.10 8.78 5.24
N THR A 111 9.12 8.81 6.14
CA THR A 111 7.70 8.77 5.76
C THR A 111 7.30 10.00 4.94
N LEU A 112 7.87 11.16 5.26
CA LEU A 112 7.61 12.37 4.48
C LEU A 112 8.08 12.21 3.03
N LEU A 113 9.30 11.72 2.83
CA LEU A 113 9.85 11.49 1.47
C LEU A 113 9.05 10.42 0.73
N CYS A 114 8.75 9.31 1.42
CA CYS A 114 7.94 8.23 0.85
C CYS A 114 6.56 8.77 0.41
N GLY A 115 5.88 9.49 1.29
CA GLY A 115 4.55 10.03 1.02
C GLY A 115 4.54 11.01 -0.15
N ILE A 116 5.59 11.82 -0.33
CA ILE A 116 5.70 12.72 -1.50
C ILE A 116 5.72 11.86 -2.79
N GLU A 117 6.57 10.83 -2.82
CA GLU A 117 6.65 9.94 -4.00
C GLU A 117 5.34 9.20 -4.25
N LEU A 118 4.67 8.73 -3.19
CA LEU A 118 3.36 8.10 -3.28
C LEU A 118 2.32 9.05 -3.88
N ILE A 119 2.28 10.31 -3.42
CA ILE A 119 1.33 11.31 -3.96
C ILE A 119 1.59 11.54 -5.46
N HIS A 120 2.86 11.65 -5.87
CA HIS A 120 3.20 11.81 -7.29
C HIS A 120 2.76 10.61 -8.12
N SER A 121 2.58 9.43 -7.53
CA SER A 121 2.03 8.25 -8.22
C SER A 121 0.51 8.13 -8.09
N GLY A 122 -0.19 9.12 -7.51
CA GLY A 122 -1.64 9.14 -7.40
C GLY A 122 -2.20 8.46 -6.13
N VAL A 123 -1.36 8.11 -5.19
CA VAL A 123 -1.80 7.46 -3.94
C VAL A 123 -2.44 8.49 -3.03
N THR A 124 -3.64 8.18 -2.51
CA THR A 124 -4.31 8.96 -1.46
C THR A 124 -4.30 8.21 -0.12
N CYS A 125 -4.17 6.89 -0.17
CA CYS A 125 -4.23 6.04 1.02
C CYS A 125 -3.16 4.94 0.94
N PHE A 126 -2.45 4.69 2.05
CA PHE A 126 -1.52 3.57 2.10
C PHE A 126 -1.62 2.79 3.41
N ALA A 127 -1.17 1.52 3.37
CA ALA A 127 -1.06 0.68 4.56
C ALA A 127 0.43 0.46 4.88
N GLU A 128 0.85 1.01 6.02
CA GLU A 128 2.20 0.82 6.58
C GLU A 128 2.33 -0.59 7.11
N ALA A 129 3.37 -1.29 6.70
CA ALA A 129 3.62 -2.69 7.07
C ALA A 129 4.28 -2.85 8.44
N GLY A 130 4.65 -1.73 9.06
CA GLY A 130 5.22 -1.70 10.39
C GLY A 130 6.54 -0.93 10.46
N GLY A 131 6.48 0.23 11.08
CA GLY A 131 7.65 1.03 11.40
C GLY A 131 7.90 1.04 12.91
N GLN A 132 9.06 1.54 13.34
CA GLN A 132 9.41 1.56 14.75
C GLN A 132 8.80 2.77 15.50
N HIS A 133 8.61 3.90 14.82
CA HIS A 133 8.16 5.14 15.45
C HIS A 133 6.88 5.66 14.78
N VAL A 134 5.73 5.15 15.23
CA VAL A 134 4.41 5.52 14.69
C VAL A 134 4.18 7.03 14.81
N SER A 135 4.69 7.67 15.86
CA SER A 135 4.56 9.12 16.08
C SER A 135 5.14 9.94 14.92
N GLY A 136 6.34 9.57 14.46
CA GLY A 136 6.99 10.24 13.32
C GLY A 136 6.19 10.03 12.03
N MET A 137 5.76 8.80 11.80
CA MET A 137 4.93 8.47 10.62
C MET A 137 3.61 9.25 10.62
N ALA A 138 2.91 9.27 11.75
CA ALA A 138 1.63 9.97 11.88
C ALA A 138 1.78 11.48 11.60
N THR A 139 2.88 12.08 12.10
CA THR A 139 3.17 13.49 11.86
C THR A 139 3.36 13.77 10.36
N ALA A 140 4.11 12.91 9.67
CA ALA A 140 4.34 13.07 8.22
C ALA A 140 3.03 12.92 7.43
N VAL A 141 2.24 11.89 7.75
CA VAL A 141 0.93 11.62 7.11
C VAL A 141 -0.01 12.81 7.29
N GLN A 142 -0.08 13.34 8.51
CA GLN A 142 -0.94 14.50 8.81
C GLN A 142 -0.51 15.73 8.00
N LEU A 143 0.79 16.01 7.93
CA LEU A 143 1.33 17.14 7.17
C LEU A 143 1.03 17.01 5.68
N LEU A 144 1.23 15.84 5.11
CA LEU A 144 1.01 15.59 3.67
C LEU A 144 -0.46 15.60 3.29
N GLY A 145 -1.36 15.33 4.24
CA GLY A 145 -2.79 15.22 3.96
C GLY A 145 -3.22 13.84 3.48
N LEU A 146 -2.35 12.85 3.51
CA LEU A 146 -2.64 11.47 3.10
C LEU A 146 -3.54 10.74 4.12
N ARG A 147 -4.16 9.65 3.67
CA ARG A 147 -4.73 8.63 4.55
C ARG A 147 -3.71 7.52 4.78
N ALA A 148 -3.74 6.93 5.96
CA ALA A 148 -2.87 5.78 6.23
C ALA A 148 -3.48 4.85 7.27
N CYS A 149 -3.28 3.55 7.05
CA CYS A 149 -3.36 2.54 8.10
C CYS A 149 -1.93 2.38 8.61
N LEU A 150 -1.64 2.87 9.80
CA LEU A 150 -0.28 2.83 10.36
C LEU A 150 -0.16 1.66 11.34
N ALA A 151 0.93 0.91 11.23
CA ALA A 151 1.21 -0.21 12.11
C ALA A 151 2.61 -0.07 12.71
N GLN A 152 2.79 -0.59 13.91
CA GLN A 152 4.11 -0.76 14.51
C GLN A 152 4.62 -2.17 14.21
N SER A 153 5.89 -2.28 13.83
CA SER A 153 6.54 -3.57 13.64
C SER A 153 6.76 -4.23 15.00
N THR A 154 6.23 -5.43 15.21
CA THR A 154 6.42 -6.18 16.47
C THR A 154 7.05 -7.54 16.23
N MET A 155 7.94 -7.89 17.13
CA MET A 155 8.67 -9.16 17.18
C MET A 155 9.00 -9.44 18.63
N ASP A 156 8.76 -10.67 19.11
CA ASP A 156 9.09 -11.07 20.48
C ASP A 156 9.96 -12.33 20.52
N SER A 157 10.51 -12.74 19.36
CA SER A 157 11.29 -13.96 19.24
C SER A 157 12.23 -13.88 18.04
N GLY A 158 13.21 -14.73 17.97
CA GLY A 158 14.05 -14.92 16.79
C GLY A 158 15.54 -14.72 17.02
N HIS A 159 16.33 -15.33 16.15
CA HIS A 159 17.78 -15.22 16.15
C HIS A 159 18.24 -14.03 15.32
N GLY A 160 19.32 -13.40 15.73
CA GLY A 160 19.95 -12.31 14.98
C GLY A 160 19.26 -10.96 15.13
N LEU A 161 18.25 -10.86 16.00
CA LEU A 161 17.60 -9.58 16.26
C LEU A 161 18.57 -8.59 16.91
N PRO A 162 18.50 -7.30 16.55
CA PRO A 162 19.24 -6.26 17.26
C PRO A 162 18.95 -6.31 18.76
N SER A 163 19.95 -5.94 19.58
CA SER A 163 19.85 -6.05 21.04
C SER A 163 18.66 -5.27 21.61
N SER A 164 18.32 -4.14 21.01
CA SER A 164 17.17 -3.32 21.44
C SER A 164 15.83 -4.03 21.23
N TRP A 165 15.75 -4.98 20.29
CA TRP A 165 14.52 -5.71 19.98
C TRP A 165 14.46 -7.08 20.68
N SER A 166 15.61 -7.70 20.90
CA SER A 166 15.68 -9.05 21.50
C SER A 166 15.19 -9.09 22.96
N ALA A 167 15.07 -7.92 23.59
CA ALA A 167 14.57 -7.80 24.97
C ALA A 167 13.06 -7.58 25.05
N LEU A 168 12.35 -7.39 23.92
CA LEU A 168 10.92 -7.12 23.93
C LEU A 168 10.11 -8.37 24.25
N THR A 169 9.13 -8.22 25.14
CA THR A 169 8.22 -9.32 25.47
C THR A 169 6.93 -9.19 24.67
N THR A 170 6.14 -10.26 24.61
CA THR A 170 4.78 -10.22 24.04
C THR A 170 3.98 -9.06 24.65
N HIS A 171 4.05 -8.90 25.97
CA HIS A 171 3.32 -7.84 26.68
C HIS A 171 3.73 -6.45 26.15
N ASP A 172 5.04 -6.20 26.00
CA ASP A 172 5.54 -4.92 25.50
C ASP A 172 5.03 -4.65 24.08
N CYS A 173 5.07 -5.66 23.21
CA CYS A 173 4.60 -5.57 21.82
C CYS A 173 3.11 -5.21 21.77
N ILE A 174 2.28 -5.88 22.55
CA ILE A 174 0.83 -5.65 22.54
C ILE A 174 0.50 -4.29 23.17
N GLN A 175 1.15 -3.95 24.28
CA GLN A 175 0.89 -2.69 24.98
C GLN A 175 1.25 -1.48 24.11
N SER A 176 2.42 -1.52 23.46
CA SER A 176 2.85 -0.42 22.59
C SER A 176 1.89 -0.21 21.41
N GLN A 177 1.35 -1.29 20.83
CA GLN A 177 0.38 -1.19 19.74
C GLN A 177 -0.96 -0.61 20.25
N LYS A 178 -1.42 -1.01 21.45
CA LYS A 178 -2.62 -0.45 22.08
C LYS A 178 -2.43 1.04 22.38
N ASP A 179 -1.27 1.42 22.90
CA ASP A 179 -0.95 2.83 23.18
C ASP A 179 -0.99 3.66 21.90
N ASN A 180 -0.41 3.16 20.81
CA ASN A 180 -0.47 3.82 19.51
C ASN A 180 -1.91 3.94 19.02
N TYR A 181 -2.73 2.88 19.19
CA TYR A 181 -4.14 2.91 18.83
C TYR A 181 -4.87 4.03 19.57
N HIS A 182 -4.76 4.07 20.89
CA HIS A 182 -5.46 5.08 21.70
C HIS A 182 -4.98 6.51 21.40
N LYS A 183 -3.72 6.67 21.00
CA LYS A 183 -3.14 7.99 20.75
C LYS A 183 -3.43 8.52 19.34
N TYR A 184 -3.38 7.67 18.33
CA TYR A 184 -3.37 8.12 16.94
C TYR A 184 -4.57 7.69 16.10
N ASN A 185 -5.35 6.68 16.54
CA ASN A 185 -6.47 6.19 15.74
C ASN A 185 -7.52 7.28 15.56
N ASN A 186 -8.01 7.44 14.33
CA ASN A 186 -8.98 8.46 13.92
C ASN A 186 -8.48 9.91 14.05
N THR A 187 -7.18 10.12 14.20
CA THR A 187 -6.59 11.48 14.17
C THR A 187 -6.51 11.99 12.72
N ALA A 188 -6.00 13.23 12.56
CA ALA A 188 -5.91 13.89 11.24
C ALA A 188 -7.25 13.91 10.52
N GLN A 189 -8.33 14.25 11.23
CA GLN A 189 -9.71 14.30 10.67
C GLN A 189 -10.16 12.93 10.14
N GLY A 190 -9.79 11.86 10.85
CA GLY A 190 -10.17 10.49 10.50
C GLY A 190 -9.33 9.83 9.42
N ARG A 191 -8.24 10.50 8.97
CA ARG A 191 -7.39 9.99 7.90
C ARG A 191 -6.33 8.98 8.38
N ILE A 192 -6.09 8.89 9.69
CA ILE A 192 -5.14 7.94 10.27
C ILE A 192 -5.93 6.86 11.03
N ARG A 193 -5.75 5.61 10.64
CA ARG A 193 -6.21 4.43 11.37
C ARG A 193 -5.00 3.65 11.86
N ILE A 194 -5.07 3.12 13.06
CA ILE A 194 -3.97 2.33 13.62
C ILE A 194 -4.33 0.85 13.52
N TRP A 195 -3.45 0.10 12.92
CA TRP A 195 -3.53 -1.34 12.76
C TRP A 195 -2.46 -2.01 13.63
N PHE A 196 -2.63 -3.29 13.89
CA PHE A 196 -1.63 -4.11 14.58
C PHE A 196 -0.67 -4.68 13.53
N GLY A 197 0.63 -4.62 13.83
CA GLY A 197 1.67 -5.09 12.91
C GLY A 197 2.39 -6.32 13.46
N ILE A 198 2.44 -7.37 12.65
CA ILE A 198 3.29 -8.55 12.87
C ILE A 198 4.37 -8.50 11.78
N ARG A 199 5.64 -8.37 12.18
CA ARG A 199 6.72 -8.27 11.20
C ARG A 199 6.76 -9.50 10.29
N GLN A 200 6.88 -10.68 10.90
CA GLN A 200 6.85 -11.95 10.18
C GLN A 200 6.73 -13.10 11.19
N ILE A 201 6.32 -14.26 10.71
CA ILE A 201 6.02 -15.42 11.56
C ILE A 201 7.24 -15.94 12.33
N ILE A 202 8.42 -15.93 11.70
CA ILE A 202 9.65 -16.45 12.33
C ILE A 202 10.15 -15.61 13.51
N ASN A 203 9.62 -14.39 13.65
CA ASN A 203 9.97 -13.48 14.75
C ASN A 203 8.81 -13.30 15.73
N SER A 204 7.82 -14.18 15.68
CA SER A 204 6.59 -14.05 16.49
C SER A 204 6.31 -15.35 17.21
N THR A 205 6.22 -15.30 18.53
CA THR A 205 5.77 -16.47 19.29
C THR A 205 4.28 -16.72 19.01
N HIS A 206 3.84 -17.95 19.25
CA HIS A 206 2.42 -18.33 19.25
C HIS A 206 1.60 -17.35 20.12
N HIS A 207 2.17 -16.96 21.26
CA HIS A 207 1.53 -16.07 22.21
C HIS A 207 1.32 -14.65 21.63
N LEU A 208 2.33 -14.10 20.94
CA LEU A 208 2.22 -12.80 20.28
C LEU A 208 1.14 -12.83 19.20
N LEU A 209 1.11 -13.89 18.38
CA LEU A 209 0.12 -14.04 17.33
C LEU A 209 -1.31 -14.00 17.91
N LEU A 210 -1.60 -14.84 18.91
CA LEU A 210 -2.94 -14.91 19.47
C LEU A 210 -3.34 -13.61 20.18
N GLN A 211 -2.45 -12.99 20.95
CA GLN A 211 -2.76 -11.73 21.63
C GLN A 211 -2.97 -10.58 20.61
N THR A 212 -2.23 -10.58 19.50
CA THR A 212 -2.44 -9.60 18.43
C THR A 212 -3.83 -9.77 17.81
N ARG A 213 -4.21 -11.02 17.47
CA ARG A 213 -5.54 -11.33 16.94
C ARG A 213 -6.64 -10.81 17.87
N ASP A 214 -6.54 -11.17 19.14
CA ASP A 214 -7.57 -10.86 20.14
C ASP A 214 -7.66 -9.34 20.39
N ALA A 215 -6.52 -8.65 20.47
CA ALA A 215 -6.48 -7.21 20.68
C ALA A 215 -7.04 -6.46 19.46
N ALA A 216 -6.68 -6.88 18.24
CA ALA A 216 -7.19 -6.27 17.02
C ALA A 216 -8.71 -6.47 16.90
N ALA A 217 -9.21 -7.67 17.24
CA ALA A 217 -10.65 -7.96 17.24
C ALA A 217 -11.38 -7.09 18.28
N GLN A 218 -10.85 -6.97 19.49
CA GLN A 218 -11.42 -6.14 20.55
C GLN A 218 -11.53 -4.67 20.13
N LEU A 219 -10.51 -4.16 19.45
CA LEU A 219 -10.45 -2.76 19.01
C LEU A 219 -11.08 -2.55 17.63
N LYS A 220 -11.56 -3.61 16.99
CA LYS A 220 -12.20 -3.61 15.66
C LYS A 220 -11.30 -2.96 14.61
N THR A 221 -10.02 -3.38 14.60
CA THR A 221 -9.03 -2.85 13.67
C THR A 221 -8.36 -3.97 12.88
N GLY A 222 -7.53 -3.61 11.90
CA GLY A 222 -6.84 -4.55 11.03
C GLY A 222 -5.54 -5.05 11.61
N ILE A 223 -5.06 -6.15 11.03
CA ILE A 223 -3.72 -6.70 11.26
C ILE A 223 -2.99 -6.68 9.92
N HIS A 224 -1.76 -6.16 9.92
CA HIS A 224 -0.87 -6.19 8.76
C HIS A 224 0.29 -7.12 9.06
N MET A 225 0.50 -8.12 8.21
CA MET A 225 1.54 -9.13 8.41
C MET A 225 2.27 -9.43 7.11
N ASN A 226 3.60 -9.49 7.17
CA ASN A 226 4.40 -9.99 6.05
C ASN A 226 4.31 -11.52 6.04
N LEU A 227 3.75 -12.06 4.97
CA LEU A 227 3.56 -13.49 4.80
C LEU A 227 4.52 -13.99 3.70
N HIS A 228 5.79 -14.13 4.08
CA HIS A 228 6.81 -14.70 3.21
C HIS A 228 6.76 -16.22 3.37
N ASN A 229 6.12 -16.91 2.45
CA ASN A 229 6.02 -18.37 2.48
C ASN A 229 6.87 -18.94 1.35
N CYS A 230 7.87 -19.76 1.67
CA CYS A 230 8.84 -20.29 0.69
C CYS A 230 8.85 -21.81 0.69
N GLN A 231 8.14 -22.44 -0.26
CA GLN A 231 8.01 -23.88 -0.27
C GLN A 231 8.93 -24.66 -1.25
N HIS A 232 9.40 -24.10 -2.35
CA HIS A 232 10.07 -24.96 -3.35
C HIS A 232 11.16 -24.34 -4.23
N VAL A 233 12.04 -23.50 -3.73
CA VAL A 233 13.23 -23.14 -4.53
C VAL A 233 14.50 -23.21 -3.67
N ALA A 234 15.56 -23.68 -4.27
CA ALA A 234 16.84 -23.98 -3.65
C ALA A 234 17.51 -22.79 -2.96
N GLU A 235 16.94 -21.59 -3.03
CA GLU A 235 17.53 -20.42 -2.41
C GLU A 235 16.96 -20.05 -1.04
N ILE A 236 15.71 -20.49 -0.67
CA ILE A 236 15.21 -20.30 0.69
C ILE A 236 14.30 -21.45 1.17
N PRO A 237 14.83 -22.69 1.30
CA PRO A 237 14.14 -23.73 2.07
C PRO A 237 14.15 -23.42 3.57
N TYR A 238 14.80 -22.34 3.96
CA TYR A 238 15.16 -22.01 5.34
C TYR A 238 13.97 -21.48 6.14
N GLU A 239 13.03 -20.73 5.51
CA GLU A 239 11.92 -20.15 6.27
C GLU A 239 10.91 -21.22 6.74
N ASN A 240 10.51 -22.15 5.87
CA ASN A 240 9.63 -23.25 6.30
C ASN A 240 10.33 -24.13 7.36
N GLN A 241 11.65 -24.32 7.23
CA GLN A 241 12.39 -25.01 8.25
C GLN A 241 12.41 -24.19 9.56
N LEU A 242 12.61 -22.87 9.46
CA LEU A 242 12.55 -21.98 10.64
C LEU A 242 11.16 -21.99 11.28
N VAL A 243 10.09 -21.92 10.46
CA VAL A 243 8.71 -22.00 10.96
C VAL A 243 8.49 -23.35 11.63
N ALA A 244 8.95 -24.43 10.99
CA ALA A 244 8.87 -25.78 11.55
C ALA A 244 9.65 -25.86 12.87
N ASP A 245 10.85 -25.29 12.94
CA ASP A 245 11.71 -25.33 14.13
C ASP A 245 11.17 -24.43 15.26
N VAL A 246 10.69 -23.23 14.92
CA VAL A 246 10.19 -22.26 15.91
C VAL A 246 8.84 -22.72 16.47
N HIS A 247 7.91 -23.12 15.58
CA HIS A 247 6.53 -23.47 15.95
C HIS A 247 6.28 -24.97 16.10
N LYS A 248 7.32 -25.79 15.86
CA LYS A 248 7.25 -27.27 15.98
C LYS A 248 6.13 -27.86 15.11
N VAL A 249 6.06 -27.43 13.86
CA VAL A 249 5.05 -27.86 12.89
C VAL A 249 5.70 -28.38 11.61
N ASN A 250 5.02 -29.27 10.92
CA ASN A 250 5.46 -29.85 9.63
C ASN A 250 4.55 -29.36 8.50
N HIS A 251 4.12 -28.12 8.53
CA HIS A 251 3.17 -27.54 7.59
C HIS A 251 3.61 -26.16 7.14
N GLY A 252 3.03 -25.68 6.05
CA GLY A 252 3.25 -24.32 5.56
C GLY A 252 2.73 -23.27 6.54
N THR A 253 3.18 -22.05 6.33
CA THR A 253 2.87 -20.89 7.20
C THR A 253 1.36 -20.65 7.32
N VAL A 254 0.64 -20.66 6.19
CA VAL A 254 -0.81 -20.40 6.17
C VAL A 254 -1.56 -21.51 6.91
N THR A 255 -1.17 -22.78 6.66
CA THR A 255 -1.75 -23.93 7.34
C THR A 255 -1.58 -23.83 8.85
N TYR A 256 -0.39 -23.41 9.32
CA TYR A 256 -0.15 -23.20 10.74
C TYR A 256 -1.03 -22.07 11.31
N LEU A 257 -1.12 -20.94 10.59
CA LEU A 257 -1.94 -19.79 11.03
C LEU A 257 -3.42 -20.16 11.10
N ASP A 258 -3.92 -20.99 10.17
CA ASP A 258 -5.28 -21.50 10.20
C ASP A 258 -5.51 -22.38 11.44
N LYS A 259 -4.58 -23.30 11.70
CA LYS A 259 -4.65 -24.24 12.84
C LYS A 259 -4.75 -23.53 14.19
N ILE A 260 -4.07 -22.37 14.33
CA ILE A 260 -4.14 -21.57 15.57
C ILE A 260 -5.25 -20.51 15.53
N GLU A 261 -6.11 -20.59 14.53
CA GLU A 261 -7.24 -19.66 14.34
C GLU A 261 -6.82 -18.20 14.21
N PHE A 262 -5.62 -17.95 13.65
CA PHE A 262 -5.10 -16.58 13.43
C PHE A 262 -5.71 -15.94 12.19
N LEU A 263 -6.05 -16.74 11.17
CA LEU A 263 -6.59 -16.22 9.91
C LEU A 263 -7.98 -15.61 10.15
N GLN A 264 -8.11 -14.31 9.90
CA GLN A 264 -9.33 -13.54 10.14
C GLN A 264 -9.58 -12.59 8.98
N ASN A 265 -10.82 -12.15 8.83
CA ASN A 265 -11.20 -11.22 7.75
C ASN A 265 -10.62 -9.81 7.91
N ASN A 266 -10.03 -9.48 9.05
CA ASN A 266 -9.32 -8.21 9.26
C ASN A 266 -7.80 -8.34 9.09
N LEU A 267 -7.33 -9.48 8.54
CA LEU A 267 -5.90 -9.70 8.24
C LEU A 267 -5.59 -9.28 6.81
N LEU A 268 -4.57 -8.45 6.64
CA LEU A 268 -3.94 -8.12 5.37
C LEU A 268 -2.57 -8.81 5.33
N ALA A 269 -2.45 -9.83 4.50
CA ALA A 269 -1.24 -10.63 4.31
C ALA A 269 -0.48 -10.11 3.09
N ALA A 270 0.75 -9.63 3.30
CA ALA A 270 1.58 -9.17 2.17
C ALA A 270 2.32 -10.34 1.52
N HIS A 271 2.57 -10.21 0.24
CA HIS A 271 3.33 -11.12 -0.63
C HIS A 271 2.60 -12.43 -0.94
N SER A 272 2.51 -13.37 -0.01
CA SER A 272 1.83 -14.67 -0.18
C SER A 272 2.28 -15.38 -1.47
N VAL A 273 3.61 -15.41 -1.71
CA VAL A 273 4.19 -15.89 -2.98
C VAL A 273 4.14 -17.43 -3.07
N TRP A 274 4.54 -18.11 -2.01
CA TRP A 274 4.70 -19.57 -2.00
C TRP A 274 3.55 -20.25 -1.24
N VAL A 275 2.33 -20.01 -1.69
CA VAL A 275 1.14 -20.65 -1.12
C VAL A 275 0.62 -21.68 -2.12
N ASP A 276 0.19 -22.83 -1.61
CA ASP A 276 -0.39 -23.90 -2.43
C ASP A 276 -1.93 -23.76 -2.50
N ASP A 277 -2.58 -24.63 -3.29
CA ASP A 277 -4.03 -24.58 -3.49
C ASP A 277 -4.82 -24.74 -2.18
N ASN A 278 -4.33 -25.57 -1.27
CA ASN A 278 -4.95 -25.73 0.04
C ASN A 278 -4.85 -24.45 0.85
N GLU A 279 -3.66 -23.83 0.86
CA GLU A 279 -3.42 -22.57 1.59
C GLU A 279 -4.23 -21.42 0.98
N ILE A 280 -4.36 -21.36 -0.35
CA ILE A 280 -5.24 -20.41 -1.04
C ILE A 280 -6.69 -20.60 -0.57
N SER A 281 -7.15 -21.85 -0.49
CA SER A 281 -8.50 -22.15 0.01
C SER A 281 -8.69 -21.70 1.45
N LEU A 282 -7.70 -21.88 2.33
CA LEU A 282 -7.76 -21.42 3.73
C LEU A 282 -7.83 -19.89 3.83
N LEU A 283 -7.00 -19.20 3.06
CA LEU A 283 -7.01 -17.71 3.02
C LEU A 283 -8.38 -17.20 2.53
N SER A 284 -8.90 -17.80 1.47
CA SER A 284 -10.22 -17.45 0.91
C SER A 284 -11.34 -17.66 1.93
N LYS A 285 -11.39 -18.84 2.54
CA LYS A 285 -12.41 -19.21 3.54
C LYS A 285 -12.40 -18.24 4.74
N ALA A 286 -11.22 -17.84 5.17
CA ALA A 286 -11.07 -16.91 6.30
C ALA A 286 -11.32 -15.43 5.94
N GLY A 287 -11.44 -15.12 4.64
CA GLY A 287 -11.64 -13.76 4.17
C GLY A 287 -10.39 -12.88 4.27
N VAL A 288 -9.21 -13.49 4.34
CA VAL A 288 -7.93 -12.77 4.40
C VAL A 288 -7.74 -11.98 3.10
N LYS A 289 -7.21 -10.75 3.21
CA LYS A 289 -6.85 -9.94 2.05
C LYS A 289 -5.36 -10.09 1.78
N VAL A 290 -5.00 -10.01 0.50
CA VAL A 290 -3.59 -10.17 0.10
C VAL A 290 -3.11 -8.88 -0.58
N SER A 291 -1.92 -8.42 -0.18
CA SER A 291 -1.23 -7.34 -0.88
C SER A 291 -0.10 -7.94 -1.71
N HIS A 292 -0.24 -7.90 -3.03
CA HIS A 292 0.78 -8.35 -3.98
C HIS A 292 1.73 -7.19 -4.29
N CYS A 293 3.04 -7.46 -4.19
CA CYS A 293 4.09 -6.47 -4.44
C CYS A 293 4.97 -6.98 -5.59
N PRO A 294 4.58 -6.69 -6.85
CA PRO A 294 5.22 -7.31 -8.02
C PRO A 294 6.74 -7.11 -8.09
N ALA A 295 7.22 -5.87 -7.92
CA ALA A 295 8.65 -5.59 -8.04
C ALA A 295 9.47 -6.32 -6.95
N ALA A 296 9.01 -6.24 -5.69
CA ALA A 296 9.69 -6.91 -4.57
C ALA A 296 9.67 -8.43 -4.75
N ALA A 297 8.54 -8.98 -5.23
CA ALA A 297 8.42 -10.41 -5.50
C ALA A 297 9.46 -10.87 -6.53
N MET A 298 9.60 -10.15 -7.62
CA MET A 298 10.56 -10.50 -8.69
C MET A 298 12.02 -10.36 -8.26
N ARG A 299 12.29 -9.46 -7.32
CA ARG A 299 13.66 -9.25 -6.85
C ARG A 299 14.12 -10.33 -5.88
N MET A 300 13.21 -10.90 -5.05
CA MET A 300 13.65 -11.72 -3.92
C MET A 300 12.79 -12.96 -3.66
N LEU A 301 11.54 -12.99 -4.13
CA LEU A 301 10.58 -13.98 -3.63
C LEU A 301 10.06 -14.95 -4.70
N GLY A 302 9.84 -14.49 -5.94
CA GLY A 302 9.34 -15.32 -7.04
C GLY A 302 7.94 -14.96 -7.50
N PHE A 303 7.28 -15.88 -8.21
CA PHE A 303 5.98 -15.67 -8.84
C PHE A 303 4.83 -15.99 -7.88
N ALA A 304 4.10 -14.97 -7.43
CA ALA A 304 2.88 -15.17 -6.62
C ALA A 304 1.74 -15.73 -7.49
N PRO A 305 0.92 -16.67 -6.96
CA PRO A 305 -0.23 -17.22 -7.71
C PRO A 305 -1.45 -16.29 -7.64
N VAL A 306 -1.29 -15.07 -8.16
CA VAL A 306 -2.31 -14.01 -8.04
C VAL A 306 -3.60 -14.39 -8.77
N LYS A 307 -3.48 -14.99 -9.95
CA LYS A 307 -4.65 -15.42 -10.73
C LYS A 307 -5.47 -16.43 -9.92
N GLU A 308 -4.81 -17.44 -9.36
CA GLU A 308 -5.44 -18.50 -8.55
C GLU A 308 -6.10 -17.91 -7.30
N MET A 309 -5.44 -16.96 -6.65
CA MET A 309 -6.02 -16.25 -5.49
C MET A 309 -7.31 -15.51 -5.87
N LEU A 310 -7.28 -14.76 -6.98
CA LEU A 310 -8.46 -14.02 -7.46
C LEU A 310 -9.59 -14.96 -7.84
N GLU A 311 -9.28 -16.08 -8.52
CA GLU A 311 -10.26 -17.11 -8.90
C GLU A 311 -10.87 -17.79 -7.67
N ALA A 312 -10.10 -17.93 -6.59
CA ALA A 312 -10.59 -18.45 -5.31
C ALA A 312 -11.40 -17.42 -4.51
N GLY A 313 -11.55 -16.19 -5.03
CA GLY A 313 -12.33 -15.13 -4.39
C GLY A 313 -11.57 -14.30 -3.35
N ILE A 314 -10.26 -14.47 -3.26
CA ILE A 314 -9.45 -13.65 -2.34
C ILE A 314 -9.40 -12.21 -2.88
N CYS A 315 -9.58 -11.25 -1.98
CA CYS A 315 -9.38 -9.84 -2.31
C CYS A 315 -7.88 -9.56 -2.40
N VAL A 316 -7.37 -9.47 -3.63
CA VAL A 316 -5.95 -9.15 -3.88
C VAL A 316 -5.85 -7.69 -4.30
N SER A 317 -4.92 -6.97 -3.68
CA SER A 317 -4.59 -5.56 -3.95
C SER A 317 -3.09 -5.43 -4.26
N LEU A 318 -2.63 -4.22 -4.58
CA LEU A 318 -1.22 -3.99 -4.89
C LEU A 318 -0.53 -3.14 -3.83
N GLY A 319 0.74 -3.46 -3.60
CA GLY A 319 1.64 -2.69 -2.75
C GLY A 319 3.00 -2.51 -3.42
N THR A 320 3.75 -1.49 -2.98
CA THR A 320 5.11 -1.25 -3.47
C THR A 320 6.17 -1.97 -2.64
N ASP A 321 5.83 -2.37 -1.41
CA ASP A 321 6.80 -2.73 -0.39
C ASP A 321 7.67 -1.51 -0.02
N GLY A 322 8.82 -1.70 0.61
CA GLY A 322 9.72 -0.62 1.01
C GLY A 322 10.75 -0.26 -0.06
N ALA A 323 11.34 0.92 0.07
CA ALA A 323 12.32 1.40 -0.90
C ALA A 323 13.54 0.45 -1.05
N PRO A 324 14.09 -0.18 0.00
CA PRO A 324 15.21 -1.10 -0.21
C PRO A 324 14.84 -2.43 -0.86
N SER A 325 13.54 -2.78 -0.93
CA SER A 325 13.09 -3.99 -1.64
C SER A 325 12.58 -3.70 -3.05
N ASN A 326 12.28 -2.43 -3.38
CA ASN A 326 11.72 -2.04 -4.68
C ASN A 326 12.50 -0.93 -5.38
N ASN A 327 12.98 0.03 -4.62
CA ASN A 327 13.60 1.28 -5.07
C ASN A 327 12.63 2.29 -5.71
N ARG A 328 11.45 1.89 -6.16
CA ARG A 328 10.42 2.76 -6.77
C ARG A 328 9.15 2.71 -5.94
N MET A 329 8.78 3.83 -5.31
CA MET A 329 7.56 3.89 -4.50
C MET A 329 6.40 4.39 -5.37
N SER A 330 6.18 3.71 -6.50
CA SER A 330 5.24 4.10 -7.54
C SER A 330 4.20 3.00 -7.78
N ILE A 331 2.98 3.23 -7.32
CA ILE A 331 1.89 2.29 -7.57
C ILE A 331 1.55 2.19 -9.08
N VAL A 332 1.89 3.24 -9.84
CA VAL A 332 1.73 3.24 -11.31
C VAL A 332 2.65 2.17 -11.94
N ASP A 333 3.91 2.10 -11.48
CA ASP A 333 4.86 1.07 -11.96
C ASP A 333 4.39 -0.32 -11.54
N GLU A 334 3.86 -0.47 -10.31
CA GLU A 334 3.36 -1.77 -9.83
C GLU A 334 2.15 -2.27 -10.65
N MET A 335 1.27 -1.37 -11.10
CA MET A 335 0.16 -1.75 -11.98
C MET A 335 0.69 -2.41 -13.28
N TYR A 336 1.64 -1.76 -13.92
CA TYR A 336 2.26 -2.27 -15.15
C TYR A 336 2.93 -3.62 -14.91
N LEU A 337 3.76 -3.70 -13.86
CA LEU A 337 4.49 -4.93 -13.52
C LEU A 337 3.55 -6.08 -13.17
N ALA A 338 2.50 -5.83 -12.37
CA ALA A 338 1.56 -6.86 -11.96
C ALA A 338 0.93 -7.57 -13.18
N SER A 339 0.53 -6.78 -14.18
CA SER A 339 -0.06 -7.37 -15.40
C SER A 339 0.97 -8.18 -16.17
N LEU A 340 2.15 -7.62 -16.46
CA LEU A 340 3.16 -8.30 -17.29
C LEU A 340 3.72 -9.55 -16.63
N ILE A 341 4.02 -9.47 -15.33
CA ILE A 341 4.62 -10.58 -14.59
C ILE A 341 3.64 -11.77 -14.54
N ASN A 342 2.36 -11.48 -14.32
CA ASN A 342 1.38 -12.58 -14.26
C ASN A 342 1.11 -13.20 -15.63
N LYS A 343 1.16 -12.43 -16.72
CA LYS A 343 1.12 -12.98 -18.08
C LYS A 343 2.35 -13.85 -18.37
N GLY A 344 3.53 -13.41 -17.93
CA GLY A 344 4.77 -14.19 -18.04
C GLY A 344 4.73 -15.47 -17.21
N ARG A 345 4.15 -15.38 -16.02
CA ARG A 345 4.00 -16.52 -15.12
C ARG A 345 3.16 -17.64 -15.77
N GLU A 346 2.13 -17.29 -16.57
CA GLU A 346 1.32 -18.31 -17.27
C GLU A 346 2.18 -19.21 -18.16
N VAL A 347 3.13 -18.60 -18.87
CA VAL A 347 4.09 -19.38 -19.71
C VAL A 347 4.92 -20.32 -18.82
N TYR A 348 5.45 -19.80 -17.74
CA TYR A 348 6.30 -20.55 -16.81
C TYR A 348 5.53 -21.70 -16.12
N ALA A 349 4.33 -21.40 -15.61
CA ALA A 349 3.54 -22.38 -14.83
C ALA A 349 2.81 -23.39 -15.70
N ASN A 350 2.27 -22.96 -16.84
CA ASN A 350 1.32 -23.75 -17.66
C ASN A 350 1.86 -24.08 -19.05
N GLY A 351 3.01 -23.54 -19.43
CA GLY A 351 3.63 -23.80 -20.74
C GLY A 351 2.90 -23.15 -21.91
N THR A 352 1.97 -22.24 -21.66
CA THR A 352 1.19 -21.58 -22.69
C THR A 352 0.95 -20.11 -22.32
N THR A 353 0.63 -19.29 -23.32
CA THR A 353 0.34 -17.86 -23.08
C THR A 353 -1.11 -17.64 -22.67
N ASP A 354 -1.33 -16.69 -21.76
CA ASP A 354 -2.67 -16.17 -21.45
C ASP A 354 -2.59 -14.63 -21.41
N PRO A 355 -2.81 -13.97 -22.56
CA PRO A 355 -2.75 -12.49 -22.58
C PRO A 355 -3.85 -11.83 -21.74
N THR A 356 -4.87 -12.58 -21.31
CA THR A 356 -5.97 -12.05 -20.49
C THR A 356 -5.71 -12.19 -19.00
N ALA A 357 -4.69 -12.93 -18.58
CA ALA A 357 -4.32 -13.05 -17.18
C ALA A 357 -4.06 -11.65 -16.59
N LEU A 358 -4.76 -11.32 -15.53
CA LEU A 358 -4.75 -10.00 -14.89
C LEU A 358 -4.89 -8.86 -15.90
N SER A 359 -6.11 -8.70 -16.41
CA SER A 359 -6.46 -7.64 -17.37
C SER A 359 -6.25 -6.23 -16.75
N ALA A 360 -6.22 -5.21 -17.59
CA ALA A 360 -6.11 -3.81 -17.15
C ALA A 360 -7.19 -3.46 -16.13
N GLU A 361 -8.43 -3.90 -16.39
CA GLU A 361 -9.54 -3.66 -15.46
C GLU A 361 -9.29 -4.32 -14.11
N THR A 362 -8.85 -5.58 -14.09
CA THR A 362 -8.50 -6.30 -12.86
C THR A 362 -7.42 -5.52 -12.08
N ILE A 363 -6.38 -5.10 -12.77
CA ILE A 363 -5.27 -4.35 -12.15
C ILE A 363 -5.77 -3.03 -11.55
N LEU A 364 -6.59 -2.28 -12.30
CA LEU A 364 -7.11 -1.01 -11.78
C LEU A 364 -8.00 -1.24 -10.55
N ARG A 365 -8.77 -2.32 -10.52
CA ARG A 365 -9.55 -2.72 -9.34
C ARG A 365 -8.62 -3.02 -8.15
N MET A 366 -7.47 -3.63 -8.38
CA MET A 366 -6.52 -3.98 -7.30
C MET A 366 -5.98 -2.75 -6.57
N VAL A 367 -5.87 -1.61 -7.25
CA VAL A 367 -5.37 -0.36 -6.63
C VAL A 367 -6.50 0.63 -6.26
N THR A 368 -7.75 0.23 -6.45
CA THR A 368 -8.92 1.06 -6.11
C THR A 368 -9.85 0.28 -5.18
N VAL A 369 -10.84 -0.41 -5.73
CA VAL A 369 -11.89 -1.12 -4.97
C VAL A 369 -11.28 -2.19 -4.05
N ASN A 370 -10.40 -3.05 -4.59
CA ASN A 370 -9.76 -4.09 -3.79
C ASN A 370 -8.80 -3.46 -2.75
N GLY A 371 -8.10 -2.39 -3.16
CA GLY A 371 -7.26 -1.63 -2.21
C GLY A 371 -8.08 -1.15 -1.01
N ALA A 372 -9.25 -0.55 -1.27
CA ALA A 372 -10.14 -0.06 -0.20
C ALA A 372 -10.61 -1.19 0.71
N LYS A 373 -11.02 -2.33 0.12
CA LYS A 373 -11.42 -3.53 0.89
C LYS A 373 -10.26 -4.06 1.73
N SER A 374 -9.06 -4.06 1.16
CA SER A 374 -7.86 -4.56 1.85
C SER A 374 -7.51 -3.73 3.07
N VAL A 375 -7.76 -2.41 3.03
CA VAL A 375 -7.50 -1.52 4.16
C VAL A 375 -8.75 -1.29 5.04
N LEU A 376 -9.83 -2.05 4.82
CA LEU A 376 -11.08 -1.99 5.57
C LEU A 376 -11.70 -0.58 5.54
N TRP A 377 -11.70 0.04 4.36
CA TRP A 377 -12.19 1.42 4.15
C TRP A 377 -13.13 1.51 2.93
N ASP A 378 -13.66 0.37 2.48
CA ASP A 378 -14.42 0.29 1.22
C ASP A 378 -15.80 0.96 1.28
N ASP A 379 -16.32 1.18 2.48
CA ASP A 379 -17.54 1.98 2.66
C ASP A 379 -17.33 3.44 2.23
N GLU A 380 -16.09 3.93 2.31
CA GLU A 380 -15.79 5.34 2.07
C GLU A 380 -14.87 5.59 0.85
N LEU A 381 -14.11 4.59 0.42
CA LEU A 381 -13.05 4.75 -0.60
C LEU A 381 -13.21 3.73 -1.74
N GLY A 382 -12.34 3.83 -2.74
CA GLY A 382 -12.13 2.83 -3.79
C GLY A 382 -12.95 3.07 -5.06
N SER A 383 -13.98 3.91 -4.98
CA SER A 383 -14.81 4.25 -6.14
C SER A 383 -15.34 5.68 -6.01
N LEU A 384 -15.72 6.27 -7.14
CA LEU A 384 -16.33 7.60 -7.15
C LEU A 384 -17.86 7.42 -7.15
N GLU A 385 -18.43 7.51 -5.96
CA GLU A 385 -19.87 7.37 -5.73
C GLU A 385 -20.36 8.44 -4.76
N VAL A 386 -21.61 8.88 -4.94
CA VAL A 386 -22.23 9.86 -4.05
C VAL A 386 -22.18 9.35 -2.60
N GLY A 387 -21.71 10.19 -1.69
CA GLY A 387 -21.57 9.89 -0.27
C GLY A 387 -20.18 9.38 0.14
N LYS A 388 -19.38 8.88 -0.81
CA LYS A 388 -18.01 8.47 -0.52
C LYS A 388 -17.08 9.68 -0.38
N LYS A 389 -15.93 9.46 0.22
CA LYS A 389 -14.91 10.50 0.40
C LYS A 389 -14.36 10.93 -0.95
N ALA A 390 -14.05 12.21 -1.06
CA ALA A 390 -13.45 12.78 -2.26
C ALA A 390 -11.93 12.55 -2.24
N ASP A 391 -11.55 11.32 -2.55
CA ASP A 391 -10.18 10.89 -2.79
C ASP A 391 -10.08 10.65 -4.31
N ILE A 392 -9.36 11.53 -5.02
CA ILE A 392 -9.47 11.67 -6.48
C ILE A 392 -8.08 11.89 -7.08
N VAL A 393 -7.82 11.25 -8.21
CA VAL A 393 -6.61 11.48 -9.03
C VAL A 393 -7.03 12.10 -10.34
N VAL A 394 -6.32 13.16 -10.74
CA VAL A 394 -6.48 13.78 -12.06
C VAL A 394 -5.26 13.44 -12.91
N VAL A 395 -5.49 12.79 -14.04
CA VAL A 395 -4.46 12.35 -14.99
C VAL A 395 -4.56 13.18 -16.27
N ASN A 396 -3.42 13.69 -16.72
CA ASN A 396 -3.32 14.33 -18.03
C ASN A 396 -2.75 13.31 -19.03
N PRO A 397 -3.57 12.81 -19.96
CA PRO A 397 -3.10 11.83 -20.95
C PRO A 397 -2.34 12.45 -22.13
N SER A 398 -2.19 13.78 -22.18
CA SER A 398 -1.53 14.47 -23.28
C SER A 398 -0.01 14.35 -23.13
N SER A 399 0.52 13.16 -23.41
CA SER A 399 1.95 12.86 -23.35
C SER A 399 2.29 11.80 -24.40
N TRP A 400 3.56 11.76 -24.79
CA TRP A 400 4.04 10.78 -25.77
C TRP A 400 3.83 9.33 -25.30
N SER A 401 3.81 9.10 -23.99
CA SER A 401 3.59 7.76 -23.44
C SER A 401 2.12 7.31 -23.51
N MET A 402 1.15 8.26 -23.53
CA MET A 402 -0.27 7.91 -23.44
C MET A 402 -1.08 8.12 -24.73
N VAL A 403 -0.63 9.00 -25.65
CA VAL A 403 -1.39 9.22 -26.88
C VAL A 403 -1.05 8.16 -27.94
N PRO A 404 -2.04 7.68 -28.73
CA PRO A 404 -3.49 7.97 -28.64
C PRO A 404 -4.20 7.23 -27.51
N VAL A 405 -5.32 7.77 -27.05
CA VAL A 405 -6.15 7.13 -26.02
C VAL A 405 -7.35 6.48 -26.71
N HIS A 406 -7.31 5.17 -26.89
CA HIS A 406 -8.44 4.41 -27.43
C HIS A 406 -9.30 3.80 -26.31
N ASP A 407 -8.66 3.34 -25.26
CA ASP A 407 -9.29 2.76 -24.07
C ASP A 407 -8.62 3.35 -22.84
N CYS A 408 -9.37 4.11 -22.05
CA CYS A 408 -8.83 4.85 -20.90
C CYS A 408 -8.27 3.92 -19.82
N ILE A 409 -8.94 2.80 -19.56
CA ILE A 409 -8.49 1.86 -18.52
C ILE A 409 -7.17 1.20 -18.95
N SER A 410 -7.11 0.73 -20.19
CA SER A 410 -5.90 0.16 -20.76
C SER A 410 -4.74 1.17 -20.73
N ASN A 411 -5.01 2.43 -21.13
CA ASN A 411 -3.99 3.48 -21.12
C ASN A 411 -3.49 3.79 -19.70
N ILE A 412 -4.38 3.81 -18.70
CA ILE A 412 -4.00 4.03 -17.29
C ILE A 412 -3.04 2.92 -16.83
N VAL A 413 -3.33 1.66 -17.14
CA VAL A 413 -2.53 0.54 -16.63
C VAL A 413 -1.24 0.32 -17.41
N TYR A 414 -1.30 0.44 -18.74
CA TYR A 414 -0.15 0.06 -19.60
C TYR A 414 0.71 1.24 -20.07
N CYS A 415 0.14 2.46 -20.11
CA CYS A 415 0.82 3.59 -20.75
C CYS A 415 1.14 4.73 -19.78
N MET A 416 0.33 4.90 -18.72
CA MET A 416 0.49 5.99 -17.75
C MET A 416 1.84 5.90 -17.03
N ARG A 417 2.43 7.06 -16.81
CA ARG A 417 3.60 7.24 -15.94
C ARG A 417 3.25 8.23 -14.85
N THR A 418 4.07 8.30 -13.81
CA THR A 418 3.81 9.22 -12.68
C THR A 418 3.70 10.67 -13.16
N GLU A 419 4.44 11.04 -14.22
CA GLU A 419 4.36 12.39 -14.80
C GLU A 419 2.98 12.75 -15.35
N ASN A 420 2.12 11.76 -15.61
CA ASN A 420 0.75 12.00 -16.08
C ASN A 420 -0.20 12.34 -14.93
N VAL A 421 0.14 12.00 -13.70
CA VAL A 421 -0.63 12.39 -12.50
C VAL A 421 -0.37 13.88 -12.25
N VAL A 422 -1.38 14.72 -12.43
CA VAL A 422 -1.20 16.17 -12.34
C VAL A 422 -1.77 16.76 -11.06
N SER A 423 -2.81 16.15 -10.50
CA SER A 423 -3.38 16.62 -9.23
C SER A 423 -3.95 15.46 -8.44
N VAL A 424 -3.89 15.55 -7.13
CA VAL A 424 -4.40 14.52 -6.20
C VAL A 424 -5.17 15.21 -5.09
N MET A 425 -6.40 14.75 -4.90
CA MET A 425 -7.27 15.23 -3.82
C MET A 425 -7.44 14.09 -2.81
N CYS A 426 -7.36 14.41 -1.53
CA CYS A 426 -7.60 13.46 -0.44
C CYS A 426 -8.51 14.13 0.57
N ASN A 427 -9.59 13.45 0.94
CA ASN A 427 -10.57 13.98 1.90
C ASN A 427 -11.13 15.36 1.49
N GLY A 428 -11.34 15.55 0.17
CA GLY A 428 -11.88 16.79 -0.38
C GLY A 428 -10.90 17.95 -0.49
N LEU A 429 -9.63 17.72 -0.13
CA LEU A 429 -8.60 18.77 -0.18
C LEU A 429 -7.49 18.38 -1.16
N TRP A 430 -7.06 19.34 -1.97
CA TRP A 430 -5.91 19.13 -2.85
C TRP A 430 -4.65 18.92 -1.99
N ILE A 431 -4.02 17.75 -2.13
CA ILE A 431 -2.71 17.48 -1.51
C ILE A 431 -1.59 17.67 -2.53
N MET A 432 -1.93 17.53 -3.85
CA MET A 432 -1.07 17.96 -4.95
C MET A 432 -1.94 18.64 -5.99
N LYS A 433 -1.49 19.78 -6.54
CA LYS A 433 -2.20 20.50 -7.59
C LYS A 433 -1.18 20.98 -8.63
N ASN A 434 -1.45 20.65 -9.90
CA ASN A 434 -0.56 20.99 -11.02
C ASN A 434 0.89 20.55 -10.73
N LYS A 435 1.05 19.30 -10.26
CA LYS A 435 2.34 18.65 -9.97
C LYS A 435 3.11 19.26 -8.80
N LYS A 436 2.48 20.06 -7.96
CA LYS A 436 3.11 20.66 -6.77
C LYS A 436 2.39 20.17 -5.52
N ILE A 437 3.14 19.61 -4.60
CA ILE A 437 2.62 19.26 -3.26
C ILE A 437 2.24 20.57 -2.55
N ILE A 438 1.08 20.58 -1.92
CA ILE A 438 0.52 21.81 -1.36
C ILE A 438 1.19 22.18 -0.03
N ASN A 439 1.36 21.20 0.85
CA ASN A 439 1.72 21.44 2.24
C ASN A 439 3.23 21.38 2.53
N VAL A 440 4.06 21.08 1.50
CA VAL A 440 5.49 20.85 1.68
C VAL A 440 6.26 21.50 0.53
N ASP A 441 7.31 22.23 0.87
CA ASP A 441 8.26 22.73 -0.13
C ASP A 441 9.19 21.56 -0.52
N GLU A 442 8.87 20.90 -1.62
CA GLU A 442 9.61 19.74 -2.12
C GLU A 442 11.10 20.06 -2.39
N ARG A 443 11.39 21.26 -2.94
CA ARG A 443 12.76 21.64 -3.29
C ARG A 443 13.63 21.76 -2.05
N ALA A 444 13.10 22.41 -1.01
CA ALA A 444 13.81 22.54 0.26
C ALA A 444 14.06 21.17 0.92
N ARG A 445 13.17 20.20 0.68
CA ARG A 445 13.30 18.84 1.25
C ARG A 445 14.26 17.96 0.45
N LEU A 446 14.36 18.16 -0.88
CA LEU A 446 15.30 17.37 -1.72
C LEU A 446 16.77 17.76 -1.46
N VAL A 447 17.04 19.02 -1.14
CA VAL A 447 18.42 19.51 -0.95
C VAL A 447 18.99 19.06 0.42
N ARG A 448 18.21 19.12 1.48
CA ARG A 448 18.69 18.82 2.84
C ARG A 448 18.98 17.33 3.13
N PRO A 449 18.18 16.35 2.67
CA PRO A 449 18.51 14.95 2.91
C PRO A 449 19.79 14.48 2.21
N SER A 450 20.14 15.05 1.06
CA SER A 450 21.34 14.64 0.34
C SER A 450 22.62 14.97 1.12
N GLN A 451 22.57 16.01 1.98
CA GLN A 451 23.70 16.40 2.84
C GLN A 451 23.65 15.73 4.22
N ALA A 452 22.54 15.54 4.77
CA ALA A 452 22.37 14.97 6.13
C ALA A 452 22.29 13.44 6.18
N UNK A 453 21.83 13.03 5.25
CA UNK A 453 21.62 11.65 5.19
C UNK A 453 22.75 10.88 4.62
N UNK A 454 23.11 11.37 4.05
CA UNK A 454 24.18 10.75 3.50
C UNK A 454 25.27 10.58 4.45
N GLY A 455 25.56 11.50 5.13
CA GLY A 455 26.62 11.43 6.16
C GLY A 455 26.22 10.66 7.41
N LYS A 456 24.97 10.83 7.85
CA LYS A 456 24.48 10.17 9.09
C LYS A 456 24.01 8.72 8.85
N ALA A 457 23.44 8.43 7.69
CA ALA A 457 22.98 7.08 7.39
C ALA A 457 24.16 6.11 7.23
N SER A 458 25.22 6.50 6.52
CA SER A 458 26.39 5.64 6.32
C SER A 458 27.21 5.47 7.61
N SER A 459 27.32 6.52 8.44
CA SER A 459 28.07 6.42 9.71
C SER A 459 27.30 5.64 10.78
N LYS A 460 25.95 5.76 10.82
CA LYS A 460 25.12 5.00 11.78
C LYS A 460 24.93 3.54 11.37
N LEU A 461 25.10 3.20 10.08
CA LEU A 461 24.93 1.84 9.59
C LEU A 461 26.23 1.01 9.67
N GLY A 462 27.36 1.63 10.03
CA GLY A 462 28.64 0.95 10.03
C GLY A 462 29.05 0.44 8.64
N LEU A 463 28.39 0.96 7.60
CA LEU A 463 28.69 0.61 6.21
C LEU A 463 29.86 1.46 5.72
N THR A 464 31.05 1.17 6.22
CA THR A 464 32.26 1.61 5.54
C THR A 464 32.42 0.76 4.28
N LYS A 465 32.65 1.41 3.15
CA LYS A 465 32.98 0.72 1.90
C LYS A 465 34.20 -0.18 2.06
#